data_b64c53b2ee0144cd8f347b43dcb5820f
#
_entry.id   b64c53b2ee0144cd8f347b43dcb5820f
#
_cell.length_a   1.000
_cell.length_b   1.000
_cell.length_c   1.000
_cell.angle_alpha   90.00
_cell.angle_beta   90.00
_cell.angle_gamma   90.00
#
_symmetry.space_group_name_H-M   'P 1'
#
loop_
_entity.id
_entity.type
_entity.pdbx_description
1 polymer ?
#
loop_
_entity_poly.entity_id
_entity_poly.type
_entity_poly.pdbx_seq_one_letter_code
_entity_poly.pdbx_strand_id
1 'polypeptide(L)'
;VARRALARWLGGELSRERFDALLRFAAGDGDGVLELPGRRVRRELGQLRFGEGDAPPLEERVLLPGETLLYPGRWRISCESCAAGSEIQTSFNTFCFSCANICGKLSVASRAAGDTILLHRRGGTRSVSKLLGEARIPVSQRAAVPVLRDGAGPLAVYGIGQSERAFPAPQEPFYKITISPISEEERE
;
A
#
# COMPACT_ATOMS: atom_id res chain seq x y z
N VAL A 1 -25.93 24.16 -11.21
CA VAL A 1 -25.75 23.36 -9.96
C VAL A 1 -24.40 22.65 -9.98
N ALA A 2 -24.09 21.83 -11.00
CA ALA A 2 -22.85 21.04 -11.08
C ALA A 2 -21.57 21.88 -11.00
N ARG A 3 -21.53 23.05 -11.68
CA ARG A 3 -20.36 23.94 -11.66
C ARG A 3 -20.05 24.48 -10.25
N ARG A 4 -21.11 24.88 -9.50
CA ARG A 4 -20.95 25.37 -8.12
C ARG A 4 -20.53 24.26 -7.16
N ALA A 5 -21.05 23.04 -7.33
CA ALA A 5 -20.68 21.89 -6.54
C ALA A 5 -19.20 21.52 -6.76
N LEU A 6 -18.75 21.46 -8.02
CA LEU A 6 -17.36 21.22 -8.37
C LEU A 6 -16.43 22.35 -7.89
N ALA A 7 -16.83 23.61 -8.03
CA ALA A 7 -16.04 24.74 -7.52
C ALA A 7 -15.89 24.68 -6.00
N ARG A 8 -16.95 24.32 -5.28
CA ARG A 8 -16.91 24.15 -3.81
C ARG A 8 -16.04 22.96 -3.40
N TRP A 9 -16.13 21.85 -4.13
CA TRP A 9 -15.31 20.67 -3.88
C TRP A 9 -13.83 20.91 -4.19
N LEU A 10 -13.55 21.71 -5.21
CA LEU A 10 -12.19 22.16 -5.56
C LEU A 10 -11.69 23.30 -4.65
N GLY A 11 -12.54 23.89 -3.80
CA GLY A 11 -12.21 24.98 -2.88
C GLY A 11 -11.81 26.29 -3.59
N GLY A 12 -12.38 26.58 -4.76
CA GLY A 12 -12.15 27.81 -5.51
C GLY A 12 -13.02 27.94 -6.74
N GLU A 13 -13.12 29.15 -7.32
CA GLU A 13 -13.87 29.37 -8.54
C GLU A 13 -13.13 28.83 -9.77
N LEU A 14 -13.87 28.11 -10.60
CA LEU A 14 -13.40 27.65 -11.89
C LEU A 14 -13.88 28.58 -13.00
N SER A 15 -12.97 29.04 -13.86
CA SER A 15 -13.34 29.67 -15.13
C SER A 15 -14.15 28.67 -15.97
N ARG A 16 -14.94 29.18 -16.91
CA ARG A 16 -15.72 28.34 -17.83
C ARG A 16 -14.83 27.36 -18.60
N GLU A 17 -13.72 27.81 -19.11
CA GLU A 17 -12.76 26.99 -19.87
C GLU A 17 -12.19 25.82 -19.02
N ARG A 18 -11.85 26.08 -17.77
CA ARG A 18 -11.33 25.08 -16.82
C ARG A 18 -12.39 24.06 -16.45
N PHE A 19 -13.61 24.52 -16.26
CA PHE A 19 -14.75 23.65 -16.03
C PHE A 19 -14.99 22.72 -17.20
N ASP A 20 -14.98 23.25 -18.44
CA ASP A 20 -15.16 22.48 -19.65
C ASP A 20 -14.00 21.49 -19.88
N ALA A 21 -12.76 21.89 -19.55
CA ALA A 21 -11.59 21.00 -19.58
C ALA A 21 -11.73 19.85 -18.56
N LEU A 22 -12.19 20.16 -17.35
CA LEU A 22 -12.43 19.13 -16.32
C LEU A 22 -13.53 18.16 -16.72
N LEU A 23 -14.62 18.64 -17.32
CA LEU A 23 -15.69 17.79 -17.80
C LEU A 23 -15.20 16.84 -18.92
N ARG A 24 -14.46 17.37 -19.90
CA ARG A 24 -13.84 16.55 -20.97
C ARG A 24 -12.87 15.53 -20.39
N PHE A 25 -12.04 15.94 -19.43
CA PHE A 25 -11.14 15.04 -18.74
C PHE A 25 -11.90 13.96 -17.98
N ALA A 26 -12.96 14.31 -17.25
CA ALA A 26 -13.79 13.37 -16.51
C ALA A 26 -14.51 12.36 -17.40
N ALA A 27 -14.96 12.78 -18.57
CA ALA A 27 -15.67 11.94 -19.54
C ALA A 27 -14.74 11.06 -20.39
N GLY A 28 -13.43 11.27 -20.33
CA GLY A 28 -12.47 10.46 -21.09
C GLY A 28 -12.24 9.08 -20.47
N ASP A 29 -11.53 8.22 -21.19
CA ASP A 29 -11.20 6.86 -20.77
C ASP A 29 -9.75 6.75 -20.26
N GLY A 30 -9.49 5.70 -19.45
CA GLY A 30 -8.16 5.37 -18.92
C GLY A 30 -7.68 6.31 -17.80
N ASP A 31 -6.48 6.04 -17.33
CA ASP A 31 -5.82 6.85 -16.32
C ASP A 31 -5.22 8.12 -16.94
N GLY A 32 -5.19 9.22 -16.20
CA GLY A 32 -4.66 10.49 -16.68
C GLY A 32 -4.52 11.54 -15.57
N VAL A 33 -3.89 12.65 -15.95
CA VAL A 33 -3.66 13.80 -15.06
C VAL A 33 -4.09 15.08 -15.78
N LEU A 34 -4.85 15.92 -15.09
CA LEU A 34 -5.20 17.27 -15.52
C LEU A 34 -4.60 18.27 -14.51
N GLU A 35 -3.71 19.11 -15.00
CA GLU A 35 -3.15 20.21 -14.18
C GLU A 35 -4.09 21.41 -14.21
N LEU A 36 -4.47 21.86 -13.03
CA LEU A 36 -5.21 23.09 -12.81
C LEU A 36 -4.35 24.02 -11.95
N PRO A 37 -4.48 25.35 -12.04
CA PRO A 37 -3.72 26.26 -11.20
C PRO A 37 -3.86 25.95 -9.71
N GLY A 38 -2.74 25.65 -9.07
CA GLY A 38 -2.66 25.28 -7.66
C GLY A 38 -3.22 23.90 -7.32
N ARG A 39 -3.60 23.08 -8.32
CA ARG A 39 -4.22 21.76 -8.06
C ARG A 39 -4.02 20.81 -9.20
N ARG A 40 -3.96 19.52 -8.84
CA ARG A 40 -3.87 18.40 -9.78
C ARG A 40 -5.11 17.52 -9.64
N VAL A 41 -5.72 17.19 -10.78
CA VAL A 41 -6.83 16.24 -10.85
C VAL A 41 -6.31 14.98 -11.54
N ARG A 42 -6.46 13.84 -10.91
CA ARG A 42 -6.12 12.54 -11.48
C ARG A 42 -7.38 11.76 -11.78
N ARG A 43 -7.40 11.09 -12.91
CA ARG A 43 -8.36 10.03 -13.19
C ARG A 43 -7.61 8.70 -13.07
N GLU A 44 -7.98 7.92 -12.08
CA GLU A 44 -7.41 6.62 -11.81
C GLU A 44 -8.53 5.63 -11.49
N LEU A 45 -8.52 4.48 -12.15
CA LEU A 45 -9.50 3.42 -11.96
C LEU A 45 -10.96 3.89 -12.12
N GLY A 46 -11.21 4.83 -13.03
CA GLY A 46 -12.53 5.40 -13.27
C GLY A 46 -13.02 6.40 -12.20
N GLN A 47 -12.15 6.81 -11.28
CA GLN A 47 -12.44 7.83 -10.27
C GLN A 47 -11.63 9.09 -10.50
N LEU A 48 -12.23 10.25 -10.19
CA LEU A 48 -11.51 11.51 -10.12
C LEU A 48 -11.00 11.72 -8.70
N ARG A 49 -9.71 11.99 -8.59
CA ARG A 49 -9.04 12.32 -7.33
C ARG A 49 -8.41 13.69 -7.43
N PHE A 50 -8.57 14.46 -6.37
CA PHE A 50 -7.93 15.77 -6.22
C PHE A 50 -6.85 15.64 -5.13
N GLY A 51 -5.68 16.16 -5.38
CA GLY A 51 -4.62 16.09 -4.39
C GLY A 51 -3.25 16.50 -4.93
N GLU A 52 -2.35 16.69 -4.02
CA GLU A 52 -1.00 17.18 -4.26
C GLU A 52 -0.02 16.02 -4.51
N GLY A 53 -0.08 15.41 -5.69
CA GLY A 53 0.97 14.48 -6.08
C GLY A 53 0.74 13.00 -5.68
N ASP A 54 1.79 12.22 -5.83
CA ASP A 54 1.83 10.81 -5.46
C ASP A 54 2.08 10.68 -3.96
N ALA A 55 1.52 9.64 -3.36
CA ALA A 55 1.85 9.31 -1.98
C ALA A 55 3.37 9.07 -1.88
N PRO A 56 4.06 9.70 -0.92
CA PRO A 56 5.49 9.53 -0.77
C PRO A 56 5.85 8.08 -0.48
N PRO A 57 7.01 7.61 -0.94
CA PRO A 57 7.47 6.27 -0.62
C PRO A 57 7.75 6.14 0.87
N LEU A 58 7.54 4.94 1.38
CA LEU A 58 7.92 4.58 2.74
C LEU A 58 9.43 4.41 2.82
N GLU A 59 10.05 4.98 3.83
CA GLU A 59 11.42 4.69 4.18
C GLU A 59 11.54 3.26 4.69
N GLU A 60 12.65 2.61 4.37
CA GLU A 60 12.91 1.28 4.92
C GLU A 60 13.15 1.34 6.42
N ARG A 61 12.42 0.50 7.16
CA ARG A 61 12.57 0.32 8.61
C ARG A 61 12.75 -1.16 8.94
N VAL A 62 13.77 -1.46 9.72
CA VAL A 62 13.96 -2.80 10.27
C VAL A 62 12.89 -3.05 11.34
N LEU A 63 12.24 -4.19 11.25
CA LEU A 63 11.25 -4.61 12.23
C LEU A 63 11.90 -5.44 13.32
N LEU A 64 11.67 -5.01 14.55
CA LEU A 64 12.03 -5.72 15.77
C LEU A 64 10.74 -6.09 16.50
N PRO A 65 10.76 -7.08 17.42
CA PRO A 65 9.61 -7.33 18.29
C PRO A 65 9.17 -6.05 18.99
N GLY A 66 7.86 -5.76 18.95
CA GLY A 66 7.26 -4.53 19.45
C GLY A 66 6.47 -3.79 18.37
N GLU A 67 6.32 -2.48 18.55
CA GLU A 67 5.60 -1.61 17.66
C GLU A 67 6.55 -0.69 16.88
N THR A 68 6.30 -0.56 15.57
CA THR A 68 7.01 0.35 14.67
C THR A 68 6.01 1.26 13.97
N LEU A 69 6.26 2.56 14.00
CA LEU A 69 5.47 3.55 13.27
C LEU A 69 6.21 3.95 11.98
N LEU A 70 5.48 3.97 10.88
CA LEU A 70 6.00 4.41 9.58
C LEU A 70 5.41 5.76 9.21
N TYR A 71 6.29 6.73 9.01
CA TYR A 71 5.99 8.06 8.50
C TYR A 71 6.69 8.26 7.14
N PRO A 72 6.08 8.99 6.22
CA PRO A 72 4.80 9.68 6.26
C PRO A 72 3.59 8.76 5.96
N GLY A 73 3.78 7.46 5.77
CA GLY A 73 2.78 6.50 5.29
C GLY A 73 1.64 6.21 6.25
N ARG A 74 1.71 6.67 7.50
CA ARG A 74 0.62 6.52 8.49
C ARG A 74 0.28 5.08 8.81
N TRP A 75 1.31 4.25 9.02
CA TRP A 75 1.15 2.85 9.35
C TRP A 75 1.70 2.53 10.72
N ARG A 76 0.95 1.74 11.46
CA ARG A 76 1.40 1.07 12.69
C ARG A 76 1.67 -0.39 12.36
N ILE A 77 2.83 -0.89 12.75
CA ILE A 77 3.23 -2.27 12.54
C ILE A 77 3.55 -2.87 13.90
N SER A 78 2.84 -3.90 14.28
CA SER A 78 3.10 -4.71 15.45
C SER A 78 3.85 -5.97 15.01
N CYS A 79 4.94 -6.31 15.69
CA CYS A 79 5.73 -7.52 15.48
C CYS A 79 5.79 -8.31 16.78
N GLU A 80 5.22 -9.50 16.78
CA GLU A 80 5.14 -10.39 17.94
C GLU A 80 5.90 -11.68 17.67
N SER A 81 6.70 -12.13 18.63
CA SER A 81 7.31 -13.47 18.59
C SER A 81 6.34 -14.50 19.14
N CYS A 82 5.98 -15.47 18.32
CA CYS A 82 5.09 -16.56 18.67
C CYS A 82 5.88 -17.86 18.86
N ALA A 83 5.62 -18.56 19.95
CA ALA A 83 6.25 -19.85 20.24
C ALA A 83 5.78 -20.93 19.28
N ALA A 84 6.54 -22.00 19.19
CA ALA A 84 6.15 -23.21 18.47
C ALA A 84 4.79 -23.75 18.98
N GLY A 85 3.91 -24.10 18.05
CA GLY A 85 2.56 -24.57 18.35
C GLY A 85 1.51 -23.46 18.57
N SER A 86 1.90 -22.18 18.48
CA SER A 86 0.95 -21.09 18.43
C SER A 86 0.07 -21.16 17.17
N GLU A 87 -1.16 -20.66 17.28
CA GLU A 87 -2.09 -20.66 16.15
C GLU A 87 -1.62 -19.70 15.04
N ILE A 88 -1.52 -20.20 13.81
CA ILE A 88 -1.15 -19.41 12.63
C ILE A 88 -2.42 -18.78 12.05
N GLN A 89 -2.60 -17.50 12.30
CA GLN A 89 -3.69 -16.70 11.74
C GLN A 89 -3.15 -15.66 10.77
N THR A 90 -3.54 -15.75 9.51
CA THR A 90 -3.14 -14.81 8.47
C THR A 90 -4.34 -14.13 7.84
N SER A 91 -4.13 -12.90 7.41
CA SER A 91 -5.12 -12.11 6.69
C SER A 91 -4.43 -11.17 5.68
N PHE A 92 -5.16 -10.23 5.09
CA PHE A 92 -4.57 -9.23 4.20
C PHE A 92 -3.74 -8.17 4.93
N ASN A 93 -3.79 -8.13 6.26
CA ASN A 93 -3.02 -7.20 7.09
C ASN A 93 -2.26 -7.88 8.24
N THR A 94 -2.39 -9.20 8.38
CA THR A 94 -1.70 -10.01 9.38
C THR A 94 -0.94 -11.12 8.70
N PHE A 95 0.37 -11.20 8.97
CA PHE A 95 1.31 -12.10 8.30
C PHE A 95 2.10 -12.89 9.34
N CYS A 96 2.36 -14.15 9.04
CA CYS A 96 3.15 -15.03 9.91
C CYS A 96 4.38 -15.53 9.14
N PHE A 97 5.58 -15.30 9.69
CA PHE A 97 6.83 -15.70 9.06
C PHE A 97 7.65 -16.60 9.95
N SER A 98 7.99 -17.80 9.44
CA SER A 98 8.91 -18.71 10.13
C SER A 98 10.22 -18.01 10.46
N CYS A 99 10.64 -18.07 11.72
CA CYS A 99 11.91 -17.49 12.16
C CYS A 99 13.10 -18.12 11.44
N ALA A 100 13.00 -19.40 11.07
CA ALA A 100 14.06 -20.12 10.37
C ALA A 100 14.21 -19.74 8.90
N ASN A 101 13.13 -19.22 8.27
CA ASN A 101 13.10 -18.95 6.83
C ASN A 101 13.32 -17.46 6.48
N ILE A 102 13.58 -16.61 7.48
CA ILE A 102 13.94 -15.21 7.25
C ILE A 102 15.42 -15.10 6.92
N CYS A 103 15.72 -14.50 5.78
CA CYS A 103 17.08 -14.24 5.32
C CYS A 103 17.58 -12.89 5.83
N GLY A 104 18.38 -12.87 6.87
CA GLY A 104 18.93 -11.63 7.41
C GLY A 104 17.93 -10.81 8.21
N LYS A 105 17.75 -9.53 7.87
CA LYS A 105 16.89 -8.61 8.61
C LYS A 105 15.48 -8.56 8.00
N LEU A 106 14.48 -8.66 8.85
CA LEU A 106 13.10 -8.36 8.47
C LEU A 106 12.91 -6.85 8.44
N SER A 107 12.39 -6.33 7.36
CA SER A 107 12.14 -4.89 7.19
C SER A 107 10.81 -4.63 6.49
N VAL A 108 10.38 -3.38 6.53
CA VAL A 108 9.24 -2.86 5.78
C VAL A 108 9.68 -1.66 4.97
N ALA A 109 9.22 -1.58 3.73
CA ALA A 109 9.52 -0.48 2.81
C ALA A 109 8.42 -0.36 1.76
N SER A 110 8.55 0.63 0.88
CA SER A 110 7.84 0.64 -0.41
C SER A 110 8.31 -0.51 -1.30
N ARG A 111 7.48 -0.87 -2.28
CA ARG A 111 7.92 -1.78 -3.35
C ARG A 111 9.16 -1.22 -4.07
N ALA A 112 10.08 -2.10 -4.42
CA ALA A 112 11.19 -1.77 -5.32
C ALA A 112 10.86 -2.15 -6.78
N ALA A 113 11.64 -1.57 -7.71
CA ALA A 113 11.56 -2.00 -9.10
C ALA A 113 12.02 -3.45 -9.23
N GLY A 114 11.26 -4.26 -9.97
CA GLY A 114 11.58 -5.68 -10.16
C GLY A 114 11.10 -6.60 -9.04
N ASP A 115 10.52 -6.09 -7.96
CA ASP A 115 9.99 -6.92 -6.87
C ASP A 115 8.99 -7.96 -7.41
N THR A 116 9.26 -9.23 -7.07
CA THR A 116 8.39 -10.36 -7.36
C THR A 116 8.13 -11.18 -6.11
N ILE A 117 6.98 -11.83 -6.04
CA ILE A 117 6.55 -12.64 -4.90
C ILE A 117 5.80 -13.88 -5.38
N LEU A 118 6.09 -15.04 -4.76
CA LEU A 118 5.30 -16.24 -4.88
C LEU A 118 4.31 -16.26 -3.70
N LEU A 119 3.07 -15.90 -3.96
CA LEU A 119 2.04 -15.84 -2.91
C LEU A 119 1.64 -17.25 -2.43
N HIS A 120 1.48 -17.38 -1.11
CA HIS A 120 1.01 -18.62 -0.49
C HIS A 120 -0.34 -19.04 -1.08
N ARG A 121 -0.46 -20.31 -1.46
CA ARG A 121 -1.64 -20.92 -2.10
C ARG A 121 -2.10 -20.29 -3.42
N ARG A 122 -1.27 -19.43 -4.03
CA ARG A 122 -1.53 -18.88 -5.37
C ARG A 122 -0.35 -19.24 -6.26
N GLY A 123 -0.50 -20.21 -7.12
CA GLY A 123 0.59 -20.67 -7.98
C GLY A 123 1.25 -19.56 -8.80
N GLY A 124 2.57 -19.69 -8.99
CA GLY A 124 3.39 -18.82 -9.84
C GLY A 124 3.88 -17.52 -9.19
N THR A 125 5.08 -17.14 -9.54
CA THR A 125 5.69 -15.86 -9.13
C THR A 125 5.06 -14.71 -9.90
N ARG A 126 4.74 -13.63 -9.21
CA ARG A 126 4.12 -12.44 -9.79
C ARG A 126 4.86 -11.18 -9.41
N SER A 127 4.87 -10.20 -10.30
CA SER A 127 5.35 -8.86 -10.00
C SER A 127 4.46 -8.17 -8.97
N VAL A 128 5.06 -7.57 -7.93
CA VAL A 128 4.35 -6.77 -6.93
C VAL A 128 3.58 -5.62 -7.58
N SER A 129 4.17 -4.97 -8.60
CA SER A 129 3.51 -3.90 -9.35
C SER A 129 2.21 -4.36 -10.01
N LYS A 130 2.22 -5.57 -10.60
CA LYS A 130 1.02 -6.17 -11.24
C LYS A 130 -0.04 -6.51 -10.20
N LEU A 131 0.36 -7.09 -9.07
CA LEU A 131 -0.56 -7.41 -7.96
C LEU A 131 -1.25 -6.18 -7.40
N LEU A 132 -0.53 -5.06 -7.22
CA LEU A 132 -1.10 -3.79 -6.81
C LEU A 132 -2.13 -3.25 -7.82
N GLY A 133 -1.88 -3.46 -9.12
CA GLY A 133 -2.84 -3.14 -10.18
C GLY A 133 -4.09 -4.02 -10.13
N GLU A 134 -3.94 -5.32 -9.97
CA GLU A 134 -5.04 -6.30 -9.82
C GLU A 134 -5.90 -6.00 -8.58
N ALA A 135 -5.26 -5.57 -7.47
CA ALA A 135 -5.93 -5.11 -6.26
C ALA A 135 -6.58 -3.72 -6.40
N ARG A 136 -6.55 -3.12 -7.60
CA ARG A 136 -7.10 -1.80 -7.90
C ARG A 136 -6.55 -0.68 -7.00
N ILE A 137 -5.28 -0.78 -6.61
CA ILE A 137 -4.60 0.30 -5.89
C ILE A 137 -4.15 1.35 -6.91
N PRO A 138 -4.61 2.60 -6.77
CA PRO A 138 -4.23 3.69 -7.67
C PRO A 138 -2.72 3.86 -7.77
N VAL A 139 -2.21 4.18 -8.95
CA VAL A 139 -0.76 4.35 -9.18
C VAL A 139 -0.17 5.36 -8.20
N SER A 140 -0.89 6.46 -7.95
CA SER A 140 -0.50 7.51 -7.01
C SER A 140 -0.34 7.04 -5.56
N GLN A 141 -0.95 5.92 -5.17
CA GLN A 141 -0.90 5.40 -3.79
C GLN A 141 0.04 4.20 -3.61
N ARG A 142 0.52 3.59 -4.71
CA ARG A 142 1.30 2.35 -4.64
C ARG A 142 2.62 2.48 -3.91
N ALA A 143 3.21 3.67 -3.90
CA ALA A 143 4.45 3.93 -3.18
C ALA A 143 4.28 3.91 -1.64
N ALA A 144 3.07 4.18 -1.14
CA ALA A 144 2.75 4.16 0.29
C ALA A 144 2.22 2.82 0.80
N VAL A 145 2.16 1.78 -0.05
CA VAL A 145 1.74 0.44 0.36
C VAL A 145 2.90 -0.29 1.03
N PRO A 146 2.75 -0.75 2.28
CA PRO A 146 3.80 -1.49 2.98
C PRO A 146 4.11 -2.83 2.31
N VAL A 147 5.38 -3.06 2.06
CA VAL A 147 5.95 -4.35 1.61
C VAL A 147 6.90 -4.84 2.69
N LEU A 148 6.56 -5.97 3.31
CA LEU A 148 7.45 -6.66 4.24
C LEU A 148 8.47 -7.45 3.41
N ARG A 149 9.75 -7.39 3.81
CA ARG A 149 10.84 -8.01 3.08
C ARG A 149 11.98 -8.44 3.98
N ASP A 150 12.82 -9.30 3.45
CA ASP A 150 14.10 -9.68 4.03
C ASP A 150 15.21 -9.60 2.99
N GLY A 151 16.40 -10.13 3.29
CA GLY A 151 17.54 -10.10 2.38
C GLY A 151 17.33 -10.84 1.05
N ALA A 152 16.33 -11.73 0.95
CA ALA A 152 16.00 -12.47 -0.27
C ALA A 152 14.84 -11.85 -1.06
N GLY A 153 14.21 -10.78 -0.57
CA GLY A 153 13.16 -10.04 -1.28
C GLY A 153 11.82 -9.97 -0.55
N PRO A 154 10.72 -9.66 -1.26
CA PRO A 154 9.40 -9.49 -0.67
C PRO A 154 8.88 -10.75 0.04
N LEU A 155 8.37 -10.57 1.26
CA LEU A 155 7.72 -11.59 2.08
C LEU A 155 6.21 -11.41 2.14
N ALA A 156 5.73 -10.17 2.16
CA ALA A 156 4.31 -9.89 2.10
C ALA A 156 4.05 -8.49 1.55
N VAL A 157 2.85 -8.30 1.01
CA VAL A 157 2.34 -7.01 0.54
C VAL A 157 1.01 -6.75 1.24
N TYR A 158 0.91 -5.61 1.92
CA TYR A 158 -0.32 -5.19 2.59
C TYR A 158 -1.50 -5.17 1.63
N GLY A 159 -2.63 -5.71 2.06
CA GLY A 159 -3.84 -5.81 1.25
C GLY A 159 -3.84 -6.92 0.18
N ILE A 160 -2.73 -7.67 0.04
CA ILE A 160 -2.58 -8.69 -1.02
C ILE A 160 -2.33 -10.07 -0.45
N GLY A 161 -1.32 -10.23 0.41
CA GLY A 161 -0.97 -11.51 1.02
C GLY A 161 0.53 -11.71 1.23
N GLN A 162 0.89 -12.89 1.70
CA GLN A 162 2.27 -13.25 2.02
C GLN A 162 2.85 -14.33 1.10
N SER A 163 4.18 -14.41 1.11
CA SER A 163 4.96 -15.36 0.34
C SER A 163 4.85 -16.77 0.92
N GLU A 164 4.83 -17.75 0.03
CA GLU A 164 4.98 -19.18 0.36
C GLU A 164 6.32 -19.46 1.06
N ARG A 165 7.39 -18.78 0.64
CA ARG A 165 8.77 -19.04 1.09
C ARG A 165 8.94 -18.95 2.60
N ALA A 166 8.29 -18.01 3.25
CA ALA A 166 8.45 -17.77 4.67
C ALA A 166 7.19 -18.17 5.48
N PHE A 167 6.26 -18.90 4.87
CA PHE A 167 5.09 -19.39 5.59
C PHE A 167 5.53 -20.41 6.66
N PRO A 168 5.14 -20.24 7.95
CA PRO A 168 5.57 -21.14 9.00
C PRO A 168 4.92 -22.51 8.87
N ALA A 169 5.67 -23.57 9.12
CA ALA A 169 5.11 -24.91 9.29
C ALA A 169 4.43 -25.03 10.67
N PRO A 170 3.49 -25.98 10.83
CA PRO A 170 2.98 -26.31 12.15
C PRO A 170 4.12 -26.63 13.11
N GLN A 171 4.05 -26.15 14.35
CA GLN A 171 5.07 -26.38 15.38
C GLN A 171 6.40 -25.62 15.20
N GLU A 172 6.48 -24.67 14.28
CA GLU A 172 7.61 -23.77 14.18
C GLU A 172 7.36 -22.45 14.95
N PRO A 173 8.38 -21.86 15.58
CA PRO A 173 8.28 -20.49 16.09
C PRO A 173 8.24 -19.50 14.92
N PHE A 174 7.44 -18.44 15.04
CA PHE A 174 7.25 -17.48 13.98
C PHE A 174 7.07 -16.06 14.50
N TYR A 175 7.30 -15.09 13.64
CA TYR A 175 6.89 -13.71 13.86
C TYR A 175 5.49 -13.49 13.29
N LYS A 176 4.60 -12.95 14.12
CA LYS A 176 3.29 -12.45 13.69
C LYS A 176 3.39 -10.94 13.51
N ILE A 177 3.08 -10.47 12.32
CA ILE A 177 3.16 -9.05 11.97
C ILE A 177 1.78 -8.58 11.56
N THR A 178 1.31 -7.54 12.26
CA THR A 178 0.03 -6.89 11.95
C THR A 178 0.29 -5.46 11.50
N ILE A 179 -0.27 -5.08 10.36
CA ILE A 179 -0.19 -3.73 9.80
C ILE A 179 -1.56 -3.08 9.87
N SER A 180 -1.64 -1.89 10.45
CA SER A 180 -2.86 -1.09 10.50
C SER A 180 -2.60 0.36 10.10
N PRO A 181 -3.55 1.02 9.42
CA PRO A 181 -3.44 2.46 9.21
C PRO A 181 -3.61 3.19 10.57
N ILE A 182 -2.87 4.28 10.74
CA ILE A 182 -3.03 5.19 11.88
C ILE A 182 -4.19 6.13 11.57
N SER A 183 -5.22 6.17 12.42
CA SER A 183 -6.37 7.06 12.27
C SER A 183 -6.00 8.54 12.46
N GLU A 184 -6.85 9.44 11.94
CA GLU A 184 -6.62 10.89 12.10
C GLU A 184 -6.71 11.36 13.55
N GLU A 185 -7.48 10.66 14.36
CA GLU A 185 -7.68 10.96 15.79
C GLU A 185 -6.47 10.63 16.68
N GLU A 186 -5.56 9.78 16.22
CA GLU A 186 -4.33 9.41 16.96
C GLU A 186 -3.13 10.33 16.66
N ARG A 187 -3.38 11.52 16.09
CA ARG A 187 -2.35 12.46 15.61
C ARG A 187 -2.10 13.66 16.52
N GLU A 188 -2.82 13.81 17.62
CA GLU A 188 -2.64 14.90 18.57
C GLU A 188 -1.70 14.54 19.73
#